data_b0bd1a1697a123f8b855f18d3089d161
#
_entry.id   b0bd1a1697a123f8b855f18d3089d161
#
_cell.length_a   1.000
_cell.length_b   1.000
_cell.length_c   1.000
_cell.angle_alpha   90.00
_cell.angle_beta   90.00
_cell.angle_gamma   90.00
#
_symmetry.space_group_name_H-M   'P 1'
#
loop_
_entity.id
_entity.type
_entity.pdbx_description
1 polymer ?
#
loop_
_entity_poly.entity_id
_entity_poly.type
_entity_poly.pdbx_seq_one_letter_code
_entity_poly.pdbx_strand_id
1 'polypeptide(L)'
;MNETRNTSSAVAHKRPAPKGKKANFVLDFHGVRFQVKDVSRSVAFYTAQLGFELKHQQLPAFANVSLGNLNIFLSGPGASGSRRMPDGHRQEPGGWNRVVFRVPNLVAAIETLKDADIHFRNDMEVGPAGKQIQFEDPDGNPIELFEPARKSS
;
A
#
# COMPACT_ATOMS: atom_id res chain seq x y z
N MET A 1 -25.31 -7.14 -29.27
CA MET A 1 -25.20 -7.02 -28.70
C MET A 1 -25.10 -6.93 -27.57
N ASN A 2 -25.02 -6.89 -26.81
CA ASN A 2 -25.09 -6.72 -25.87
C ASN A 2 -24.55 -6.62 -24.79
N GLU A 3 -24.39 -6.39 -24.24
CA GLU A 3 -23.92 -6.13 -23.39
C GLU A 3 -24.11 -6.12 -22.24
N THR A 4 -24.11 -6.28 -21.65
CA THR A 4 -24.55 -6.42 -20.73
C THR A 4 -23.92 -6.54 -19.70
N ARG A 5 -23.56 -6.35 -19.29
CA ARG A 5 -23.04 -6.40 -18.53
C ARG A 5 -22.81 -6.29 -17.35
N ASN A 6 -22.62 -6.31 -16.69
CA ASN A 6 -22.09 -6.26 -15.80
C ASN A 6 -22.51 -5.60 -14.68
N THR A 7 -23.18 -5.28 -14.45
CA THR A 7 -23.77 -4.60 -13.40
C THR A 7 -24.15 -5.42 -12.24
N SER A 8 -24.15 -6.68 -12.36
CA SER A 8 -24.54 -7.55 -11.27
C SER A 8 -23.65 -7.40 -10.05
N SER A 9 -22.36 -7.16 -10.25
CA SER A 9 -21.46 -7.00 -9.11
C SER A 9 -21.78 -5.74 -8.31
N ALA A 10 -22.19 -4.67 -8.99
CA ALA A 10 -22.57 -3.45 -8.29
C ALA A 10 -23.82 -3.68 -7.43
N VAL A 11 -24.76 -4.46 -7.90
CA VAL A 11 -25.96 -4.77 -7.13
C VAL A 11 -25.59 -5.53 -5.86
N ALA A 12 -24.69 -6.50 -5.96
CA ALA A 12 -24.30 -7.27 -4.79
C ALA A 12 -23.68 -6.39 -3.71
N HIS A 13 -22.92 -5.37 -4.11
CA HIS A 13 -22.26 -4.49 -3.16
C HIS A 13 -23.21 -3.56 -2.43
N LYS A 14 -24.41 -3.39 -2.94
CA LYS A 14 -25.35 -2.45 -2.34
C LYS A 14 -26.31 -3.08 -1.38
N ARG A 15 -26.22 -4.35 -1.17
CA ARG A 15 -27.08 -5.03 -0.21
C ARG A 15 -26.72 -4.60 1.19
N PRO A 16 -27.67 -4.04 1.97
CA PRO A 16 -27.37 -3.61 3.32
C PRO A 16 -27.16 -4.81 4.25
N ALA A 17 -26.36 -4.61 5.28
CA ALA A 17 -26.20 -5.61 6.33
C ALA A 17 -27.51 -5.72 7.14
N PRO A 18 -27.81 -6.90 7.69
CA PRO A 18 -28.95 -7.04 8.58
C PRO A 18 -28.86 -6.09 9.76
N LYS A 19 -29.99 -5.51 10.12
CA LYS A 19 -30.05 -4.60 11.26
C LYS A 19 -29.67 -5.32 12.56
N GLY A 20 -28.90 -4.63 13.39
CA GLY A 20 -28.56 -5.12 14.72
C GLY A 20 -27.43 -6.16 14.73
N LYS A 21 -26.90 -6.53 13.58
CA LYS A 21 -25.83 -7.51 13.52
C LYS A 21 -24.61 -6.93 12.82
N LYS A 22 -23.44 -7.18 13.40
CA LYS A 22 -22.16 -6.88 12.75
C LYS A 22 -21.64 -8.14 12.09
N ALA A 23 -21.00 -7.99 10.95
CA ALA A 23 -20.30 -9.10 10.34
C ALA A 23 -19.20 -9.56 11.31
N ASN A 24 -19.02 -10.87 11.43
CA ASN A 24 -18.02 -11.43 12.33
C ASN A 24 -17.13 -12.46 11.65
N PHE A 25 -17.01 -12.38 10.32
CA PHE A 25 -16.17 -13.30 9.56
C PHE A 25 -14.73 -12.81 9.39
N VAL A 26 -14.45 -11.55 9.69
CA VAL A 26 -13.09 -11.02 9.62
C VAL A 26 -12.39 -11.39 10.94
N LEU A 27 -11.31 -12.15 10.84
CA LEU A 27 -10.56 -12.56 12.03
C LEU A 27 -9.60 -11.47 12.49
N ASP A 28 -8.78 -10.97 11.57
CA ASP A 28 -7.75 -10.01 11.92
C ASP A 28 -7.18 -9.37 10.66
N PHE A 29 -6.22 -8.50 10.86
CA PHE A 29 -5.47 -7.85 9.78
C PHE A 29 -4.34 -8.78 9.34
N HIS A 30 -4.27 -9.10 8.04
CA HIS A 30 -3.24 -9.97 7.50
C HIS A 30 -2.10 -9.18 6.86
N GLY A 31 -2.41 -8.17 6.07
CA GLY A 31 -1.41 -7.35 5.41
C GLY A 31 -1.99 -6.49 4.32
N VAL A 32 -1.10 -5.79 3.63
CA VAL A 32 -1.45 -4.94 2.49
C VAL A 32 -0.74 -5.51 1.26
N ARG A 33 -1.45 -5.60 0.14
CA ARG A 33 -0.86 -6.09 -1.10
C ARG A 33 -0.56 -4.92 -2.02
N PHE A 34 0.69 -4.86 -2.48
CA PHE A 34 1.13 -3.92 -3.50
C PHE A 34 1.47 -4.67 -4.77
N GLN A 35 0.97 -4.19 -5.88
CA GLN A 35 1.36 -4.70 -7.18
C GLN A 35 2.71 -4.11 -7.55
N VAL A 36 3.64 -4.93 -7.99
CA VAL A 36 4.98 -4.49 -8.37
C VAL A 36 5.40 -5.19 -9.67
N LYS A 37 6.28 -4.55 -10.41
CA LYS A 37 6.74 -5.11 -11.68
C LYS A 37 7.99 -5.97 -11.50
N ASP A 38 8.80 -5.66 -10.50
CA ASP A 38 10.05 -6.36 -10.22
C ASP A 38 10.16 -6.58 -8.73
N VAL A 39 9.88 -7.78 -8.27
CA VAL A 39 9.82 -8.12 -6.85
C VAL A 39 11.18 -7.89 -6.18
N SER A 40 12.27 -8.31 -6.82
CA SER A 40 13.62 -8.12 -6.25
C SER A 40 13.92 -6.65 -6.00
N ARG A 41 13.58 -5.79 -6.96
CA ARG A 41 13.78 -4.35 -6.82
C ARG A 41 12.95 -3.79 -5.67
N SER A 42 11.72 -4.25 -5.56
CA SER A 42 10.83 -3.79 -4.48
C SER A 42 11.33 -4.26 -3.12
N VAL A 43 11.78 -5.51 -3.00
CA VAL A 43 12.38 -6.00 -1.75
C VAL A 43 13.55 -5.12 -1.34
N ALA A 44 14.43 -4.80 -2.29
CA ALA A 44 15.59 -3.95 -1.99
C ALA A 44 15.14 -2.57 -1.49
N PHE A 45 14.10 -2.00 -2.12
CA PHE A 45 13.58 -0.70 -1.71
C PHE A 45 13.03 -0.74 -0.28
N TYR A 46 12.13 -1.66 0.00
CA TYR A 46 11.48 -1.70 1.32
C TYR A 46 12.46 -2.06 2.42
N THR A 47 13.42 -2.94 2.17
CA THR A 47 14.39 -3.29 3.19
C THR A 47 15.44 -2.21 3.40
N ALA A 48 16.03 -1.69 2.33
CA ALA A 48 17.12 -0.72 2.43
C ALA A 48 16.63 0.69 2.77
N GLN A 49 15.52 1.13 2.21
CA GLN A 49 15.07 2.51 2.40
C GLN A 49 14.12 2.66 3.58
N LEU A 50 13.29 1.68 3.85
CA LEU A 50 12.25 1.79 4.88
C LEU A 50 12.48 0.89 6.09
N GLY A 51 13.53 0.08 6.08
CA GLY A 51 13.85 -0.74 7.25
C GLY A 51 12.96 -1.96 7.43
N PHE A 52 12.28 -2.40 6.39
CA PHE A 52 11.49 -3.64 6.46
C PHE A 52 12.41 -4.86 6.51
N GLU A 53 11.86 -5.94 6.99
CA GLU A 53 12.54 -7.23 7.04
C GLU A 53 11.92 -8.16 6.00
N LEU A 54 12.77 -8.82 5.21
CA LEU A 54 12.28 -9.83 4.27
C LEU A 54 11.90 -11.10 5.04
N LYS A 55 10.64 -11.48 4.97
CA LYS A 55 10.14 -12.68 5.65
C LYS A 55 10.09 -13.89 4.75
N HIS A 56 9.74 -13.70 3.50
CA HIS A 56 9.59 -14.81 2.56
C HIS A 56 9.62 -14.26 1.13
N GLN A 57 10.16 -15.05 0.21
CA GLN A 57 10.08 -14.69 -1.19
C GLN A 57 10.09 -15.94 -2.07
N GLN A 58 9.39 -15.82 -3.19
CA GLN A 58 9.45 -16.78 -4.29
C GLN A 58 9.63 -15.98 -5.56
N LEU A 59 10.87 -15.72 -5.91
CA LEU A 59 11.16 -14.91 -7.09
C LEU A 59 10.89 -15.71 -8.36
N PRO A 60 10.42 -15.06 -9.40
CA PRO A 60 10.21 -13.61 -9.54
C PRO A 60 8.82 -13.14 -9.13
N ALA A 61 7.98 -14.00 -8.57
CA ALA A 61 6.54 -13.72 -8.45
C ALA A 61 6.14 -12.98 -7.18
N PHE A 62 6.83 -13.21 -6.05
CA PHE A 62 6.26 -12.81 -4.78
C PHE A 62 7.31 -12.58 -3.70
N ALA A 63 7.02 -11.66 -2.80
CA ALA A 63 7.76 -11.52 -1.53
C ALA A 63 6.85 -10.96 -0.45
N ASN A 64 7.18 -11.27 0.80
CA ASN A 64 6.56 -10.67 1.96
C ASN A 64 7.64 -9.95 2.76
N VAL A 65 7.46 -8.65 2.93
CA VAL A 65 8.31 -7.81 3.78
C VAL A 65 7.49 -7.30 4.95
N SER A 66 8.10 -7.16 6.11
CA SER A 66 7.36 -6.77 7.30
C SER A 66 8.06 -5.68 8.10
N LEU A 67 7.28 -4.87 8.77
CA LEU A 67 7.74 -3.88 9.74
C LEU A 67 6.77 -3.93 10.92
N GLY A 68 7.25 -4.40 12.07
CA GLY A 68 6.36 -4.64 13.19
C GLY A 68 5.26 -5.63 12.78
N ASN A 69 4.02 -5.25 13.00
CA ASN A 69 2.86 -6.08 12.67
C ASN A 69 2.40 -5.91 11.22
N LEU A 70 2.98 -5.00 10.49
CA LEU A 70 2.59 -4.75 9.10
C LEU A 70 3.34 -5.70 8.18
N ASN A 71 2.57 -6.43 7.38
CA ASN A 71 3.10 -7.22 6.26
C ASN A 71 2.70 -6.52 4.97
N ILE A 72 3.65 -6.36 4.07
CA ILE A 72 3.38 -5.92 2.71
C ILE A 72 3.69 -7.09 1.78
N PHE A 73 2.67 -7.51 1.04
CA PHE A 73 2.78 -8.57 0.06
C PHE A 73 3.11 -7.95 -1.29
N LEU A 74 4.33 -8.17 -1.75
CA LEU A 74 4.80 -7.65 -3.03
C LEU A 74 4.46 -8.67 -4.10
N SER A 75 3.44 -8.38 -4.88
CA SER A 75 2.91 -9.31 -5.89
C SER A 75 3.40 -8.86 -7.27
N GLY A 76 4.28 -9.65 -7.84
CA GLY A 76 4.81 -9.42 -9.18
C GLY A 76 4.11 -10.25 -10.24
N PRO A 77 4.59 -10.17 -11.47
CA PRO A 77 4.04 -10.99 -12.54
C PRO A 77 4.10 -12.48 -12.19
N GLY A 78 3.00 -13.16 -12.42
CA GLY A 78 2.91 -14.58 -12.14
C GLY A 78 2.39 -14.94 -10.77
N ALA A 79 2.29 -13.99 -9.85
CA ALA A 79 1.72 -14.25 -8.53
C ALA A 79 0.20 -14.42 -8.63
N SER A 80 -0.37 -15.26 -7.76
CA SER A 80 -1.83 -15.41 -7.73
C SER A 80 -2.53 -14.08 -7.42
N GLY A 81 -1.90 -13.23 -6.61
CA GLY A 81 -2.45 -11.91 -6.28
C GLY A 81 -2.32 -10.88 -7.38
N SER A 82 -1.75 -11.24 -8.54
CA SER A 82 -1.58 -10.34 -9.69
C SER A 82 -2.32 -10.79 -10.93
N ARG A 83 -3.17 -11.78 -10.78
CA ARG A 83 -3.89 -12.32 -11.93
C ARG A 83 -4.87 -11.31 -12.50
N ARG A 84 -5.08 -11.46 -13.80
CA ARG A 84 -6.06 -10.64 -14.51
C ARG A 84 -7.45 -10.86 -13.93
N MET A 85 -8.24 -9.81 -13.89
CA MET A 85 -9.64 -9.90 -13.46
C MET A 85 -10.47 -10.59 -14.53
N PRO A 86 -11.65 -11.13 -14.15
CA PRO A 86 -12.52 -11.81 -15.13
C PRO A 86 -12.89 -10.96 -16.32
N ASP A 87 -12.97 -9.63 -16.16
CA ASP A 87 -13.29 -8.70 -17.24
C ASP A 87 -12.06 -8.30 -18.07
N GLY A 88 -10.89 -8.89 -17.78
CA GLY A 88 -9.66 -8.61 -18.50
C GLY A 88 -8.79 -7.52 -17.93
N HIS A 89 -9.26 -6.79 -16.93
CA HIS A 89 -8.44 -5.73 -16.31
C HIS A 89 -7.21 -6.33 -15.64
N ARG A 90 -6.10 -5.64 -15.80
CA ARG A 90 -4.86 -5.98 -15.11
C ARG A 90 -4.80 -5.27 -13.77
N GLN A 91 -4.26 -5.94 -12.79
CA GLN A 91 -3.95 -5.31 -11.52
C GLN A 91 -2.62 -4.59 -11.66
N GLU A 92 -2.64 -3.27 -11.56
CA GLU A 92 -1.48 -2.44 -11.81
C GLU A 92 -1.06 -1.69 -10.56
N PRO A 93 0.24 -1.34 -10.44
CA PRO A 93 0.72 -0.51 -9.32
C PRO A 93 0.17 0.90 -9.38
N GLY A 94 0.30 1.63 -8.30
CA GLY A 94 -0.05 3.04 -8.22
C GLY A 94 -1.31 3.28 -7.42
N GLY A 95 -2.05 4.31 -7.79
CA GLY A 95 -3.27 4.69 -7.10
C GLY A 95 -3.04 5.73 -6.02
N TRP A 96 -4.02 5.91 -5.13
CA TRP A 96 -4.00 6.92 -4.08
C TRP A 96 -4.08 6.36 -2.67
N ASN A 97 -4.62 5.16 -2.52
CA ASN A 97 -4.65 4.49 -1.23
C ASN A 97 -3.23 4.12 -0.84
N ARG A 98 -2.87 4.35 0.41
CA ARG A 98 -1.47 4.20 0.82
C ARG A 98 -1.34 3.82 2.27
N VAL A 99 -0.21 3.23 2.58
CA VAL A 99 0.18 2.98 3.95
C VAL A 99 0.77 4.27 4.52
N VAL A 100 0.42 4.59 5.75
CA VAL A 100 0.94 5.77 6.46
C VAL A 100 1.86 5.28 7.57
N PHE A 101 3.10 5.74 7.56
CA PHE A 101 4.07 5.45 8.61
C PHE A 101 4.28 6.67 9.47
N ARG A 102 4.32 6.47 10.77
CA ARG A 102 4.63 7.54 11.70
C ARG A 102 6.14 7.68 11.85
N VAL A 103 6.62 8.90 11.78
CA VAL A 103 8.03 9.22 11.97
C VAL A 103 8.19 10.27 13.07
N PRO A 104 9.30 10.24 13.81
CA PRO A 104 9.51 11.24 14.87
C PRO A 104 9.93 12.59 14.31
N ASN A 105 10.52 12.66 13.12
CA ASN A 105 11.02 13.88 12.53
C ASN A 105 10.88 13.81 11.01
N LEU A 106 9.85 14.45 10.49
CA LEU A 106 9.54 14.36 9.07
C LEU A 106 10.60 15.03 8.20
N VAL A 107 11.11 16.18 8.64
CA VAL A 107 12.15 16.89 7.88
C VAL A 107 13.39 16.02 7.71
N ALA A 108 13.81 15.36 8.78
CA ALA A 108 14.97 14.45 8.72
C ALA A 108 14.70 13.24 7.81
N ALA A 109 13.49 12.69 7.87
CA ALA A 109 13.12 11.57 7.02
C ALA A 109 13.14 11.98 5.54
N ILE A 110 12.63 13.16 5.23
CA ILE A 110 12.65 13.69 3.85
C ILE A 110 14.08 13.84 3.35
N GLU A 111 14.96 14.38 4.17
CA GLU A 111 16.37 14.54 3.77
C GLU A 111 17.01 13.18 3.46
N THR A 112 16.75 12.19 4.29
CA THR A 112 17.26 10.84 4.06
C THR A 112 16.75 10.27 2.73
N LEU A 113 15.46 10.44 2.46
CA LEU A 113 14.85 9.89 1.25
C LEU A 113 15.30 10.62 -0.01
N LYS A 114 15.60 11.92 0.09
CA LYS A 114 16.12 12.68 -1.04
C LYS A 114 17.44 12.12 -1.55
N ASP A 115 18.27 11.65 -0.64
CA ASP A 115 19.56 11.07 -1.01
C ASP A 115 19.41 9.72 -1.72
N ALA A 116 18.25 9.12 -1.67
CA ALA A 116 17.98 7.80 -2.27
C ALA A 116 17.23 7.91 -3.61
N ASP A 117 17.15 9.10 -4.20
CA ASP A 117 16.49 9.32 -5.49
C ASP A 117 15.02 8.89 -5.47
N ILE A 118 14.32 9.27 -4.42
CA ILE A 118 12.91 8.94 -4.21
C ILE A 118 12.03 9.98 -4.90
N HIS A 119 10.96 9.52 -5.55
CA HIS A 119 9.99 10.41 -6.16
C HIS A 119 8.93 10.83 -5.14
N PHE A 120 8.90 12.12 -4.81
CA PHE A 120 7.86 12.69 -3.94
C PHE A 120 6.67 13.14 -4.80
N ARG A 121 5.46 12.86 -4.32
CA ARG A 121 4.24 13.29 -5.02
C ARG A 121 3.86 14.72 -4.71
N ASN A 122 4.26 15.23 -3.55
CA ASN A 122 3.91 16.58 -3.10
C ASN A 122 5.01 17.14 -2.22
N ASP A 123 4.81 18.38 -1.81
CA ASP A 123 5.60 19.01 -0.77
C ASP A 123 5.01 18.65 0.59
N MET A 124 5.77 18.90 1.64
CA MET A 124 5.30 18.65 3.00
C MET A 124 4.06 19.50 3.30
N GLU A 125 2.98 18.82 3.68
CA GLU A 125 1.75 19.45 4.11
C GLU A 125 1.72 19.57 5.61
N VAL A 126 1.28 20.71 6.11
CA VAL A 126 1.17 20.97 7.56
C VAL A 126 -0.28 21.22 7.89
N GLY A 127 -0.80 20.47 8.84
CA GLY A 127 -2.17 20.62 9.29
C GLY A 127 -2.27 20.51 10.81
N PRO A 128 -3.50 20.59 11.35
CA PRO A 128 -3.67 20.55 12.82
C PRO A 128 -3.20 19.24 13.44
N ALA A 129 -3.30 18.13 12.72
CA ALA A 129 -2.92 16.83 13.25
C ALA A 129 -1.42 16.57 13.17
N GLY A 130 -0.70 17.28 12.33
CA GLY A 130 0.73 17.09 12.14
C GLY A 130 1.19 17.45 10.76
N LYS A 131 2.29 16.82 10.34
CA LYS A 131 2.92 17.06 9.04
C LYS A 131 2.95 15.77 8.26
N GLN A 132 2.81 15.86 6.94
CA GLN A 132 2.79 14.67 6.09
C GLN A 132 3.39 14.93 4.72
N ILE A 133 3.85 13.88 4.08
CA ILE A 133 4.34 13.90 2.70
C ILE A 133 4.10 12.54 2.06
N GLN A 134 3.87 12.54 0.76
CA GLN A 134 3.72 11.32 -0.01
C GLN A 134 4.92 11.11 -0.91
N PHE A 135 5.37 9.88 -1.00
CA PHE A 135 6.39 9.47 -1.96
C PHE A 135 6.02 8.11 -2.54
N GLU A 136 6.80 7.66 -3.51
CA GLU A 136 6.48 6.44 -4.24
C GLU A 136 7.56 5.39 -4.08
N ASP A 137 7.13 4.12 -4.09
CA ASP A 137 8.04 3.00 -4.26
C ASP A 137 8.49 2.93 -5.73
N PRO A 138 9.36 1.99 -6.12
CA PRO A 138 9.87 1.93 -7.49
C PRO A 138 8.82 1.75 -8.58
N ASP A 139 7.62 1.29 -8.22
CA ASP A 139 6.55 1.06 -9.19
C ASP A 139 5.47 2.14 -9.14
N GLY A 140 5.66 3.18 -8.34
CA GLY A 140 4.69 4.26 -8.21
C GLY A 140 3.61 4.00 -7.17
N ASN A 141 3.77 2.99 -6.33
CA ASN A 141 2.84 2.78 -5.22
C ASN A 141 3.08 3.85 -4.16
N PRO A 142 2.03 4.56 -3.72
CA PRO A 142 2.22 5.67 -2.79
C PRO A 142 2.44 5.21 -1.36
N ILE A 143 3.27 5.97 -0.66
CA ILE A 143 3.57 5.78 0.75
C ILE A 143 3.53 7.17 1.38
N GLU A 144 2.99 7.25 2.59
CA GLU A 144 2.94 8.52 3.32
C GLU A 144 3.76 8.42 4.58
N LEU A 145 4.51 9.48 4.88
CA LEU A 145 5.12 9.65 6.19
C LEU A 145 4.38 10.74 6.94
N PHE A 146 4.15 10.50 8.22
CA PHE A 146 3.37 11.38 9.07
C PHE A 146 4.10 11.61 10.40
N GLU A 147 4.27 12.87 10.74
CA GLU A 147 4.77 13.28 12.05
C GLU A 147 3.63 13.91 12.82
N PRO A 148 3.17 13.29 13.92
CA PRO A 148 2.06 13.85 14.71
C PRO A 148 2.41 15.21 15.29
N ALA A 149 1.41 16.08 15.39
CA ALA A 149 1.57 17.36 16.07
C ALA A 149 1.93 17.10 17.54
N ARG A 150 2.75 18.00 18.09
CA ARG A 150 3.08 17.91 19.51
C ARG A 150 1.83 18.20 20.33
N LYS A 151 1.64 17.39 21.36
CA LYS A 151 0.55 17.67 22.30
C LYS A 151 0.93 18.89 23.14
N SER A 152 -0.05 19.78 23.32
CA SER A 152 0.14 20.85 24.29
C SER A 152 0.14 20.24 25.69
N SER A 153 1.03 20.70 26.52
CA SER A 153 1.10 20.25 27.90
C SER A 153 0.20 21.10 28.80
#